data_35202278b358fced95742501ba7b904a
#
_entry.id   35202278b358fced95742501ba7b904a
#
_cell.length_a   1.000
_cell.length_b   1.000
_cell.length_c   1.000
_cell.angle_alpha   90.00
_cell.angle_beta   90.00
_cell.angle_gamma   90.00
#
_symmetry.space_group_name_H-M   'P 1'
#
loop_
_entity.id
_entity.type
_entity.pdbx_description
1 polymer ?
#
loop_
_entity_poly.entity_id
_entity_poly.type
_entity_poly.pdbx_seq_one_letter_code
_entity_poly.pdbx_strand_id
1 'polypeptide(L)'
;MAQDSDRRPLASRDTGWARGIARRLSASGITPNQISMASMAMAACAGTAFWLAGTAASGPRATLLLAAALFCQLRLLCNLFDGMVAIEGGKQEADGPFWNEFPDRVADILILTGIGYGIGLPALGWAAAAFAVLTAYTRELGRNCGLPADFSGPMAKQHRMATITAAALLSLLEPLWRGQGEVLEIALWLIAVGAAVTALRRAANIVRGLRAR
;
A
#
# COMPACT_ATOMS: atom_id res chain seq x y z
N MET A 1 18.85 -8.83 20.13
CA MET A 1 17.73 -9.79 20.05
C MET A 1 16.32 -9.14 20.08
N ALA A 2 16.16 -7.82 19.88
CA ALA A 2 14.87 -7.12 19.96
C ALA A 2 14.22 -6.80 18.58
N GLN A 3 14.83 -7.18 17.46
CA GLN A 3 14.39 -6.74 16.12
C GLN A 3 13.40 -7.67 15.40
N ASP A 4 13.20 -8.88 15.88
CA ASP A 4 12.36 -9.87 15.18
C ASP A 4 10.87 -9.82 15.58
N SER A 5 10.55 -9.24 16.74
CA SER A 5 9.16 -9.16 17.25
C SER A 5 8.32 -8.05 16.58
N ASP A 6 8.95 -7.12 15.88
CA ASP A 6 8.31 -5.91 15.34
C ASP A 6 7.90 -6.04 13.85
N ARG A 7 8.16 -7.21 13.25
CA ARG A 7 7.84 -7.47 11.84
C ARG A 7 6.53 -8.23 11.71
N ARG A 8 5.68 -7.73 10.82
CA ARG A 8 4.46 -8.48 10.45
C ARG A 8 4.86 -9.78 9.75
N PRO A 9 4.41 -10.97 10.22
CA PRO A 9 4.66 -12.23 9.53
C PRO A 9 3.95 -12.21 8.17
N LEU A 10 4.69 -12.46 7.09
CA LEU A 10 4.17 -12.60 5.73
C LEU A 10 4.50 -14.00 5.23
N ALA A 11 3.49 -14.85 5.08
CA ALA A 11 3.65 -16.23 4.58
C ALA A 11 4.31 -16.29 3.19
N SER A 12 4.19 -15.23 2.38
CA SER A 12 4.82 -15.13 1.06
C SER A 12 6.35 -15.09 1.08
N ARG A 13 6.98 -14.70 2.20
CA ARG A 13 8.45 -14.70 2.36
C ARG A 13 9.05 -16.09 2.39
N ASP A 14 8.31 -17.06 2.91
CA ASP A 14 8.78 -18.44 3.10
C ASP A 14 8.66 -19.30 1.85
N THR A 15 8.18 -18.73 0.74
CA THR A 15 8.03 -19.45 -0.51
C THR A 15 9.37 -19.59 -1.26
N GLY A 16 9.59 -20.77 -1.86
CA GLY A 16 10.83 -21.05 -2.58
C GLY A 16 11.11 -20.09 -3.76
N TRP A 17 10.05 -19.66 -4.48
CA TRP A 17 10.18 -18.72 -5.59
C TRP A 17 10.62 -17.33 -5.13
N ALA A 18 10.06 -16.83 -4.02
CA ALA A 18 10.41 -15.51 -3.49
C ALA A 18 11.88 -15.47 -3.04
N ARG A 19 12.33 -16.52 -2.34
CA ARG A 19 13.75 -16.68 -1.97
C ARG A 19 14.67 -16.78 -3.18
N GLY A 20 14.23 -17.46 -4.25
CA GLY A 20 14.98 -17.55 -5.50
C GLY A 20 15.18 -16.19 -6.17
N ILE A 21 14.13 -15.38 -6.26
CA ILE A 21 14.19 -14.02 -6.83
C ILE A 21 15.02 -13.09 -5.93
N ALA A 22 14.82 -13.10 -4.61
CA ALA A 22 15.58 -12.26 -3.67
C ALA A 22 17.09 -12.53 -3.76
N ARG A 23 17.50 -13.80 -3.86
CA ARG A 23 18.93 -14.17 -4.08
C ARG A 23 19.47 -13.63 -5.39
N ARG A 24 18.71 -13.71 -6.50
CA ARG A 24 19.14 -13.17 -7.80
C ARG A 24 19.27 -11.64 -7.76
N LEU A 25 18.31 -10.94 -7.15
CA LEU A 25 18.36 -9.49 -6.96
C LEU A 25 19.56 -9.09 -6.10
N SER A 26 19.81 -9.81 -5.03
CA SER A 26 21.00 -9.57 -4.18
C SER A 26 22.31 -9.80 -4.95
N ALA A 27 22.39 -10.86 -5.75
CA ALA A 27 23.57 -11.17 -6.57
C ALA A 27 23.82 -10.16 -7.70
N SER A 28 22.76 -9.51 -8.23
CA SER A 28 22.88 -8.49 -9.29
C SER A 28 23.33 -7.12 -8.77
N GLY A 29 23.63 -6.96 -7.51
CA GLY A 29 24.08 -5.69 -6.92
C GLY A 29 22.97 -4.71 -6.58
N ILE A 30 21.71 -5.03 -6.85
CA ILE A 30 20.56 -4.18 -6.52
C ILE A 30 20.45 -4.03 -5.00
N THR A 31 20.26 -2.77 -4.55
CA THR A 31 20.11 -2.45 -3.12
C THR A 31 18.63 -2.48 -2.69
N PRO A 32 18.33 -2.76 -1.41
CA PRO A 32 16.96 -2.65 -0.88
C PRO A 32 16.33 -1.28 -1.16
N ASN A 33 17.10 -0.21 -1.01
CA ASN A 33 16.63 1.17 -1.22
C ASN A 33 16.22 1.41 -2.68
N GLN A 34 16.95 0.84 -3.66
CA GLN A 34 16.57 0.91 -5.08
C GLN A 34 15.24 0.19 -5.35
N ILE A 35 15.00 -0.94 -4.69
CA ILE A 35 13.74 -1.67 -4.81
C ILE A 35 12.60 -0.85 -4.21
N SER A 36 12.83 -0.20 -3.07
CA SER A 36 11.84 0.68 -2.44
C SER A 36 11.54 1.91 -3.32
N MET A 37 12.53 2.50 -4.00
CA MET A 37 12.30 3.55 -5.01
C MET A 37 11.49 3.04 -6.20
N ALA A 38 11.79 1.83 -6.70
CA ALA A 38 11.00 1.21 -7.75
C ALA A 38 9.53 1.00 -7.34
N SER A 39 9.27 0.69 -6.06
CA SER A 39 7.92 0.62 -5.50
C SER A 39 7.14 1.93 -5.67
N MET A 40 7.77 3.09 -5.43
CA MET A 40 7.14 4.40 -5.64
C MET A 40 6.86 4.67 -7.13
N ALA A 41 7.78 4.29 -8.03
CA ALA A 41 7.57 4.40 -9.46
C ALA A 41 6.38 3.54 -9.93
N MET A 42 6.26 2.31 -9.45
CA MET A 42 5.10 1.45 -9.72
C MET A 42 3.80 2.08 -9.19
N ALA A 43 3.84 2.69 -8.01
CA ALA A 43 2.68 3.40 -7.47
C ALA A 43 2.28 4.62 -8.30
N ALA A 44 3.25 5.38 -8.82
CA ALA A 44 3.01 6.50 -9.74
C ALA A 44 2.36 6.00 -11.04
N CYS A 45 2.87 4.91 -11.64
CA CYS A 45 2.26 4.30 -12.81
C CYS A 45 0.82 3.83 -12.53
N ALA A 46 0.57 3.20 -11.36
CA ALA A 46 -0.78 2.77 -10.98
C ALA A 46 -1.73 3.96 -10.84
N GLY A 47 -1.33 4.99 -10.10
CA GLY A 47 -2.13 6.21 -9.90
C GLY A 47 -2.44 6.93 -11.23
N THR A 48 -1.45 7.06 -12.10
CA THR A 48 -1.62 7.64 -13.45
C THR A 48 -2.57 6.79 -14.30
N ALA A 49 -2.44 5.46 -14.26
CA ALA A 49 -3.32 4.57 -15.00
C ALA A 49 -4.78 4.68 -14.52
N PHE A 50 -5.03 4.75 -13.20
CA PHE A 50 -6.36 5.02 -12.65
C PHE A 50 -6.90 6.37 -13.08
N TRP A 51 -6.09 7.42 -13.03
CA TRP A 51 -6.50 8.75 -13.45
C TRP A 51 -6.91 8.76 -14.92
N LEU A 52 -6.08 8.24 -15.82
CA LEU A 52 -6.35 8.19 -17.25
C LEU A 52 -7.54 7.28 -17.58
N ALA A 53 -7.78 6.23 -16.82
CA ALA A 53 -8.93 5.34 -16.99
C ALA A 53 -10.28 6.07 -16.85
N GLY A 54 -10.32 7.15 -16.08
CA GLY A 54 -11.53 7.94 -15.86
C GLY A 54 -12.00 8.71 -17.09
N THR A 55 -11.08 9.09 -17.97
CA THR A 55 -11.38 9.86 -19.20
C THR A 55 -11.31 9.02 -20.47
N ALA A 56 -10.91 7.76 -20.38
CA ALA A 56 -10.69 6.89 -21.50
C ALA A 56 -12.00 6.25 -22.01
N ALA A 57 -12.08 6.01 -23.32
CA ALA A 57 -13.14 5.17 -23.92
C ALA A 57 -13.05 3.73 -23.40
N SER A 58 -14.13 2.94 -23.54
CA SER A 58 -14.27 1.61 -22.89
C SER A 58 -13.11 0.65 -23.13
N GLY A 59 -12.58 0.55 -24.34
CA GLY A 59 -11.45 -0.34 -24.64
C GLY A 59 -10.15 0.08 -23.97
N PRO A 60 -9.64 1.30 -24.20
CA PRO A 60 -8.48 1.84 -23.49
C PRO A 60 -8.66 1.88 -21.97
N ARG A 61 -9.89 2.13 -21.47
CA ARG A 61 -10.19 2.08 -20.03
C ARG A 61 -9.90 0.72 -19.42
N ALA A 62 -10.34 -0.36 -20.07
CA ALA A 62 -10.09 -1.71 -19.58
C ALA A 62 -8.58 -2.02 -19.49
N THR A 63 -7.81 -1.64 -20.53
CA THR A 63 -6.35 -1.79 -20.53
C THR A 63 -5.69 -1.00 -19.41
N LEU A 64 -6.13 0.24 -19.14
CA LEU A 64 -5.60 1.08 -18.08
C LEU A 64 -5.94 0.52 -16.69
N LEU A 65 -7.14 -0.02 -16.48
CA LEU A 65 -7.52 -0.67 -15.22
C LEU A 65 -6.70 -1.94 -14.96
N LEU A 66 -6.44 -2.75 -16.00
CA LEU A 66 -5.56 -3.92 -15.89
C LEU A 66 -4.12 -3.51 -15.58
N ALA A 67 -3.63 -2.46 -16.25
CA ALA A 67 -2.29 -1.91 -15.97
C ALA A 67 -2.20 -1.38 -14.54
N ALA A 68 -3.22 -0.65 -14.06
CA ALA A 68 -3.27 -0.16 -12.68
C ALA A 68 -3.23 -1.31 -11.67
N ALA A 69 -4.04 -2.36 -11.88
CA ALA A 69 -4.02 -3.55 -11.03
C ALA A 69 -2.63 -4.22 -11.03
N LEU A 70 -2.02 -4.38 -12.22
CA LEU A 70 -0.68 -4.95 -12.36
C LEU A 70 0.37 -4.12 -11.60
N PHE A 71 0.39 -2.80 -11.79
CA PHE A 71 1.33 -1.92 -11.10
C PHE A 71 1.14 -1.93 -9.58
N CYS A 72 -0.09 -2.05 -9.08
CA CYS A 72 -0.35 -2.27 -7.65
C CYS A 72 0.29 -3.59 -7.17
N GLN A 73 0.23 -4.68 -7.94
CA GLN A 73 0.87 -5.94 -7.57
C GLN A 73 2.40 -5.85 -7.66
N LEU A 74 2.95 -5.22 -8.70
CA LEU A 74 4.39 -5.00 -8.82
C LEU A 74 4.93 -4.18 -7.65
N ARG A 75 4.20 -3.15 -7.23
CA ARG A 75 4.53 -2.36 -6.03
C ARG A 75 4.55 -3.24 -4.77
N LEU A 76 3.60 -4.15 -4.60
CA LEU A 76 3.60 -5.08 -3.46
C LEU A 76 4.77 -6.06 -3.52
N LEU A 77 5.14 -6.53 -4.71
CA LEU A 77 6.32 -7.37 -4.91
C LEU A 77 7.61 -6.62 -4.56
N CYS A 78 7.75 -5.35 -4.96
CA CYS A 78 8.89 -4.54 -4.55
C CYS A 78 8.99 -4.48 -3.01
N ASN A 79 7.89 -4.25 -2.31
CA ASN A 79 7.88 -4.21 -0.83
C ASN A 79 8.13 -5.59 -0.17
N LEU A 80 7.92 -6.67 -0.88
CA LEU A 80 8.33 -7.99 -0.42
C LEU A 80 9.84 -8.17 -0.56
N PHE A 81 10.36 -7.79 -1.74
CA PHE A 81 11.76 -8.06 -2.08
C PHE A 81 12.74 -7.10 -1.41
N ASP A 82 12.40 -5.82 -1.16
CA ASP A 82 13.30 -4.90 -0.45
C ASP A 82 13.66 -5.45 0.93
N GLY A 83 12.67 -5.92 1.70
CA GLY A 83 12.91 -6.54 2.99
C GLY A 83 13.65 -7.88 2.94
N MET A 84 13.40 -8.69 1.89
CA MET A 84 14.11 -9.97 1.72
C MET A 84 15.57 -9.74 1.30
N VAL A 85 15.85 -8.84 0.37
CA VAL A 85 17.22 -8.51 -0.05
C VAL A 85 18.02 -7.87 1.09
N ALA A 86 17.38 -7.03 1.92
CA ALA A 86 18.03 -6.44 3.09
C ALA A 86 18.51 -7.52 4.07
N ILE A 87 17.67 -8.52 4.37
CA ILE A 87 17.98 -9.53 5.41
C ILE A 87 18.79 -10.68 4.83
N GLU A 88 18.25 -11.36 3.81
CA GLU A 88 18.87 -12.57 3.25
C GLU A 88 20.14 -12.22 2.45
N GLY A 89 20.21 -11.00 1.89
CA GLY A 89 21.38 -10.49 1.19
C GLY A 89 22.43 -9.86 2.09
N GLY A 90 22.17 -9.72 3.40
CA GLY A 90 23.09 -9.04 4.33
C GLY A 90 23.33 -7.55 3.99
N LYS A 91 22.38 -6.92 3.27
CA LYS A 91 22.49 -5.53 2.76
C LYS A 91 21.64 -4.56 3.59
N GLN A 92 21.62 -4.73 4.91
CA GLN A 92 20.94 -3.79 5.80
C GLN A 92 21.73 -2.48 5.86
N GLU A 93 21.05 -1.36 5.59
CA GLU A 93 21.60 -0.02 5.66
C GLU A 93 20.99 0.76 6.84
N ALA A 94 21.73 1.76 7.36
CA ALA A 94 21.30 2.55 8.51
C ALA A 94 19.99 3.32 8.26
N ASP A 95 19.72 3.70 7.01
CA ASP A 95 18.50 4.39 6.56
C ASP A 95 17.37 3.43 6.15
N GLY A 96 17.58 2.11 6.30
CA GLY A 96 16.58 1.08 6.01
C GLY A 96 15.20 1.32 6.63
N PRO A 97 15.08 1.77 7.89
CA PRO A 97 13.79 2.10 8.49
C PRO A 97 13.02 3.21 7.74
N PHE A 98 13.72 4.22 7.21
CA PHE A 98 13.12 5.26 6.36
C PHE A 98 12.57 4.66 5.06
N TRP A 99 13.39 3.88 4.34
CA TRP A 99 13.00 3.27 3.06
C TRP A 99 11.92 2.19 3.20
N ASN A 100 11.74 1.62 4.38
CA ASN A 100 10.64 0.70 4.65
C ASN A 100 9.29 1.41 4.87
N GLU A 101 9.29 2.66 5.38
CA GLU A 101 8.07 3.37 5.75
C GLU A 101 7.65 4.45 4.75
N PHE A 102 8.58 5.32 4.36
CA PHE A 102 8.27 6.48 3.54
C PHE A 102 7.71 6.14 2.15
N PRO A 103 8.27 5.18 1.39
CA PRO A 103 7.73 4.80 0.08
C PRO A 103 6.28 4.33 0.13
N ASP A 104 5.87 3.68 1.21
CA ASP A 104 4.50 3.23 1.40
C ASP A 104 3.51 4.39 1.52
N ARG A 105 3.91 5.49 2.17
CA ARG A 105 3.05 6.69 2.29
C ARG A 105 2.89 7.39 0.96
N VAL A 106 4.01 7.56 0.25
CA VAL A 106 4.00 8.11 -1.11
C VAL A 106 3.13 7.27 -2.03
N ALA A 107 3.26 5.96 -1.98
CA ALA A 107 2.47 5.03 -2.79
C ALA A 107 0.96 5.11 -2.48
N ASP A 108 0.57 5.14 -1.20
CA ASP A 108 -0.83 5.30 -0.81
C ASP A 108 -1.41 6.63 -1.36
N ILE A 109 -0.66 7.74 -1.26
CA ILE A 109 -1.09 9.04 -1.79
C ILE A 109 -1.29 8.95 -3.30
N LEU A 110 -0.28 8.50 -4.05
CA LEU A 110 -0.31 8.47 -5.51
C LEU A 110 -1.45 7.60 -6.05
N ILE A 111 -1.66 6.44 -5.49
CA ILE A 111 -2.71 5.51 -5.96
C ILE A 111 -4.10 6.05 -5.62
N LEU A 112 -4.34 6.44 -4.36
CA LEU A 112 -5.66 6.84 -3.91
C LEU A 112 -6.11 8.16 -4.52
N THR A 113 -5.19 9.12 -4.67
CA THR A 113 -5.51 10.37 -5.38
C THR A 113 -5.71 10.13 -6.87
N GLY A 114 -4.91 9.26 -7.49
CA GLY A 114 -5.09 8.86 -8.89
C GLY A 114 -6.48 8.28 -9.16
N ILE A 115 -6.98 7.41 -8.29
CA ILE A 115 -8.36 6.90 -8.37
C ILE A 115 -9.35 8.06 -8.22
N GLY A 116 -9.18 8.91 -7.20
CA GLY A 116 -10.06 10.04 -6.94
C GLY A 116 -10.19 11.00 -8.12
N TYR A 117 -9.07 11.34 -8.77
CA TYR A 117 -9.08 12.15 -9.99
C TYR A 117 -9.74 11.43 -11.16
N GLY A 118 -9.50 10.13 -11.31
CA GLY A 118 -10.08 9.31 -12.37
C GLY A 118 -11.61 9.23 -12.32
N ILE A 119 -12.19 9.15 -11.13
CA ILE A 119 -13.66 9.09 -10.97
C ILE A 119 -14.32 10.47 -10.76
N GLY A 120 -13.56 11.57 -10.86
CA GLY A 120 -14.08 12.91 -10.66
C GLY A 120 -14.37 13.29 -9.19
N LEU A 121 -13.85 12.54 -8.22
CA LEU A 121 -13.99 12.76 -6.78
C LEU A 121 -12.63 12.98 -6.08
N PRO A 122 -11.85 14.03 -6.48
CA PRO A 122 -10.51 14.23 -5.94
C PRO A 122 -10.49 14.42 -4.42
N ALA A 123 -11.50 15.06 -3.84
CA ALA A 123 -11.61 15.24 -2.39
C ALA A 123 -11.69 13.89 -1.65
N LEU A 124 -12.42 12.92 -2.19
CA LEU A 124 -12.50 11.57 -1.62
C LEU A 124 -11.16 10.83 -1.73
N GLY A 125 -10.46 10.97 -2.87
CA GLY A 125 -9.12 10.41 -3.06
C GLY A 125 -8.12 10.95 -2.04
N TRP A 126 -8.11 12.27 -1.82
CA TRP A 126 -7.27 12.91 -0.80
C TRP A 126 -7.66 12.52 0.62
N ALA A 127 -8.95 12.40 0.94
CA ALA A 127 -9.41 11.94 2.25
C ALA A 127 -8.94 10.51 2.52
N ALA A 128 -9.11 9.60 1.55
CA ALA A 128 -8.63 8.22 1.68
C ALA A 128 -7.10 8.16 1.88
N ALA A 129 -6.33 8.98 1.15
CA ALA A 129 -4.88 9.09 1.29
C ALA A 129 -4.47 9.63 2.67
N ALA A 130 -5.12 10.69 3.14
CA ALA A 130 -4.85 11.28 4.45
C ALA A 130 -5.10 10.27 5.58
N PHE A 131 -6.23 9.56 5.55
CA PHE A 131 -6.51 8.52 6.56
C PHE A 131 -5.57 7.31 6.43
N ALA A 132 -5.15 6.94 5.22
CA ALA A 132 -4.13 5.90 5.02
C ALA A 132 -2.79 6.29 5.68
N VAL A 133 -2.34 7.53 5.49
CA VAL A 133 -1.14 8.07 6.15
C VAL A 133 -1.34 8.11 7.66
N LEU A 134 -2.50 8.55 8.14
CA LEU A 134 -2.81 8.62 9.56
C LEU A 134 -2.79 7.24 10.25
N THR A 135 -3.20 6.17 9.56
CA THR A 135 -3.09 4.81 10.12
C THR A 135 -1.64 4.40 10.38
N ALA A 136 -0.72 4.85 9.54
CA ALA A 136 0.70 4.59 9.72
C ALA A 136 1.31 5.50 10.78
N TYR A 137 0.96 6.78 10.76
CA TYR A 137 1.40 7.74 11.76
C TYR A 137 1.02 7.29 13.18
N THR A 138 -0.23 6.87 13.40
CA THR A 138 -0.66 6.38 14.72
C THR A 138 0.10 5.14 15.17
N ARG A 139 0.49 4.24 14.26
CA ARG A 139 1.33 3.10 14.60
C ARG A 139 2.71 3.55 15.08
N GLU A 140 3.37 4.44 14.33
CA GLU A 140 4.70 4.95 14.69
C GLU A 140 4.65 5.82 15.96
N LEU A 141 3.58 6.60 16.15
CA LEU A 141 3.36 7.36 17.37
C LEU A 141 3.29 6.43 18.59
N GLY A 142 2.57 5.31 18.50
CA GLY A 142 2.53 4.31 19.56
C GLY A 142 3.91 3.76 19.90
N ARG A 143 4.73 3.45 18.88
CA ARG A 143 6.12 3.00 19.07
C ARG A 143 6.98 4.06 19.75
N ASN A 144 6.88 5.32 19.32
CA ASN A 144 7.58 6.45 19.94
C ASN A 144 7.17 6.65 21.40
N CYS A 145 5.93 6.31 21.75
CA CYS A 145 5.46 6.30 23.14
C CYS A 145 5.92 5.05 23.92
N GLY A 146 6.75 4.18 23.34
CA GLY A 146 7.25 2.95 23.95
C GLY A 146 6.21 1.82 24.07
N LEU A 147 5.17 1.85 23.24
CA LEU A 147 4.20 0.77 23.09
C LEU A 147 4.58 -0.16 21.92
N PRO A 148 4.15 -1.43 21.93
CA PRO A 148 4.35 -2.32 20.79
C PRO A 148 3.64 -1.79 19.54
N ALA A 149 4.14 -2.14 18.34
CA ALA A 149 3.55 -1.75 17.08
C ALA A 149 2.12 -2.32 16.93
N ASP A 150 1.12 -1.44 16.73
CA ASP A 150 -0.27 -1.84 16.58
C ASP A 150 -0.64 -1.99 15.09
N PHE A 151 -0.83 -3.23 14.66
CA PHE A 151 -1.28 -3.59 13.31
C PHE A 151 -2.79 -3.86 13.22
N SER A 152 -3.55 -3.63 14.28
CA SER A 152 -4.99 -3.85 14.33
C SER A 152 -5.76 -2.85 13.49
N GLY A 153 -6.98 -3.23 13.12
CA GLY A 153 -7.93 -2.37 12.42
C GLY A 153 -8.38 -2.94 11.06
N PRO A 154 -9.56 -2.54 10.57
CA PRO A 154 -10.18 -3.13 9.39
C PRO A 154 -9.48 -2.76 8.07
N MET A 155 -8.77 -1.61 7.99
CA MET A 155 -8.19 -1.11 6.75
C MET A 155 -6.68 -0.87 6.87
N ALA A 156 -5.94 -1.92 7.24
CA ALA A 156 -4.48 -1.93 7.17
C ALA A 156 -3.99 -1.93 5.70
N LYS A 157 -2.69 -1.59 5.47
CA LYS A 157 -2.07 -1.50 4.14
C LYS A 157 -2.47 -2.64 3.18
N GLN A 158 -2.45 -3.88 3.65
CA GLN A 158 -2.76 -5.04 2.82
C GLN A 158 -4.23 -5.07 2.37
N HIS A 159 -5.15 -4.71 3.27
CA HIS A 159 -6.57 -4.63 2.95
C HIS A 159 -6.84 -3.52 1.91
N ARG A 160 -6.19 -2.34 2.05
CA ARG A 160 -6.29 -1.27 1.05
C ARG A 160 -5.85 -1.73 -0.33
N MET A 161 -4.68 -2.39 -0.43
CA MET A 161 -4.18 -2.86 -1.72
C MET A 161 -5.06 -3.97 -2.32
N ALA A 162 -5.56 -4.87 -1.49
CA ALA A 162 -6.51 -5.89 -1.94
C ALA A 162 -7.81 -5.27 -2.46
N THR A 163 -8.38 -4.30 -1.72
CA THR A 163 -9.58 -3.57 -2.12
C THR A 163 -9.38 -2.83 -3.45
N ILE A 164 -8.26 -2.12 -3.62
CA ILE A 164 -7.94 -1.38 -4.86
C ILE A 164 -7.80 -2.34 -6.03
N THR A 165 -7.05 -3.43 -5.87
CA THR A 165 -6.85 -4.40 -6.94
C THR A 165 -8.16 -5.09 -7.32
N ALA A 166 -8.96 -5.50 -6.34
CA ALA A 166 -10.27 -6.08 -6.58
C ALA A 166 -11.20 -5.10 -7.29
N ALA A 167 -11.22 -3.83 -6.86
CA ALA A 167 -12.03 -2.79 -7.49
C ALA A 167 -11.62 -2.54 -8.93
N ALA A 168 -10.31 -2.47 -9.24
CA ALA A 168 -9.83 -2.33 -10.61
C ALA A 168 -10.30 -3.47 -11.52
N LEU A 169 -10.25 -4.71 -11.03
CA LEU A 169 -10.71 -5.87 -11.79
C LEU A 169 -12.24 -5.92 -11.93
N LEU A 170 -12.98 -5.60 -10.85
CA LEU A 170 -14.45 -5.55 -10.89
C LEU A 170 -14.96 -4.42 -11.78
N SER A 171 -14.24 -3.29 -11.87
CA SER A 171 -14.58 -2.19 -12.77
C SER A 171 -14.54 -2.58 -14.25
N LEU A 172 -13.90 -3.69 -14.62
CA LEU A 172 -13.97 -4.25 -15.99
C LEU A 172 -15.38 -4.75 -16.32
N LEU A 173 -16.20 -5.04 -15.33
CA LEU A 173 -17.58 -5.51 -15.50
C LEU A 173 -18.59 -4.35 -15.56
N GLU A 174 -18.20 -3.11 -15.22
CA GLU A 174 -19.10 -1.95 -15.21
C GLU A 174 -19.85 -1.71 -16.54
N PRO A 175 -19.28 -1.99 -17.74
CA PRO A 175 -20.03 -1.87 -18.99
C PRO A 175 -21.29 -2.72 -19.06
N LEU A 176 -21.40 -3.81 -18.27
CA LEU A 176 -22.59 -4.69 -18.25
C LEU A 176 -23.83 -3.95 -17.72
N TRP A 177 -23.65 -2.96 -16.84
CA TRP A 177 -24.74 -2.12 -16.30
C TRP A 177 -24.61 -0.65 -16.68
N ARG A 178 -23.74 -0.32 -17.66
CA ARG A 178 -23.42 1.05 -18.12
C ARG A 178 -22.80 1.94 -17.04
N GLY A 179 -22.13 1.33 -16.07
CA GLY A 179 -21.42 2.04 -15.02
C GLY A 179 -20.10 2.64 -15.50
N GLN A 180 -19.64 3.69 -14.81
CA GLN A 180 -18.39 4.38 -15.13
C GLN A 180 -17.67 4.89 -13.87
N GLY A 181 -17.22 3.95 -13.01
CA GLY A 181 -16.38 4.29 -11.87
C GLY A 181 -17.04 4.07 -10.50
N GLU A 182 -18.27 3.58 -10.45
CA GLU A 182 -18.99 3.33 -9.20
C GLU A 182 -18.26 2.32 -8.31
N VAL A 183 -17.65 1.29 -8.90
CA VAL A 183 -16.89 0.29 -8.15
C VAL A 183 -15.66 0.91 -7.48
N LEU A 184 -14.95 1.79 -8.19
CA LEU A 184 -13.81 2.51 -7.64
C LEU A 184 -14.25 3.53 -6.58
N GLU A 185 -15.39 4.18 -6.77
CA GLU A 185 -15.97 5.10 -5.77
C GLU A 185 -16.30 4.36 -4.48
N ILE A 186 -17.02 3.25 -4.56
CA ILE A 186 -17.33 2.40 -3.40
C ILE A 186 -16.05 1.95 -2.70
N ALA A 187 -15.03 1.54 -3.45
CA ALA A 187 -13.74 1.14 -2.90
C ALA A 187 -13.05 2.31 -2.17
N LEU A 188 -13.06 3.53 -2.72
CA LEU A 188 -12.50 4.70 -2.04
C LEU A 188 -13.26 5.03 -0.74
N TRP A 189 -14.59 4.96 -0.74
CA TRP A 189 -15.38 5.14 0.48
C TRP A 189 -15.05 4.08 1.54
N LEU A 190 -14.98 2.82 1.15
CA LEU A 190 -14.57 1.72 2.06
C LEU A 190 -13.18 1.95 2.64
N ILE A 191 -12.24 2.42 1.81
CA ILE A 191 -10.88 2.72 2.26
C ILE A 191 -10.86 3.93 3.19
N ALA A 192 -11.51 5.03 2.82
CA ALA A 192 -11.52 6.25 3.63
C ALA A 192 -12.11 5.99 5.02
N VAL A 193 -13.32 5.42 5.08
CA VAL A 193 -14.00 5.11 6.34
C VAL A 193 -13.23 4.05 7.13
N GLY A 194 -12.82 2.96 6.49
CA GLY A 194 -12.09 1.89 7.15
C GLY A 194 -10.72 2.33 7.68
N ALA A 195 -9.99 3.21 6.95
CA ALA A 195 -8.73 3.79 7.40
C ALA A 195 -8.96 4.78 8.57
N ALA A 196 -10.00 5.61 8.51
CA ALA A 196 -10.38 6.49 9.62
C ALA A 196 -10.66 5.68 10.90
N VAL A 197 -11.49 4.64 10.80
CA VAL A 197 -11.79 3.73 11.93
C VAL A 197 -10.51 3.06 12.44
N THR A 198 -9.61 2.63 11.54
CA THR A 198 -8.33 2.02 11.92
C THR A 198 -7.46 3.01 12.70
N ALA A 199 -7.33 4.25 12.22
CA ALA A 199 -6.53 5.28 12.86
C ALA A 199 -7.09 5.64 14.25
N LEU A 200 -8.40 5.84 14.37
CA LEU A 200 -9.08 6.13 15.64
C LEU A 200 -8.91 4.97 16.65
N ARG A 201 -9.06 3.72 16.20
CA ARG A 201 -8.85 2.55 17.05
C ARG A 201 -7.41 2.50 17.59
N ARG A 202 -6.41 2.72 16.74
CA ARG A 202 -5.00 2.77 17.15
C ARG A 202 -4.73 3.92 18.12
N ALA A 203 -5.26 5.11 17.85
CA ALA A 203 -5.13 6.25 18.76
C ALA A 203 -5.74 5.93 20.14
N ALA A 204 -6.93 5.33 20.19
CA ALA A 204 -7.56 4.90 21.43
C ALA A 204 -6.74 3.84 22.18
N ASN A 205 -6.10 2.90 21.42
CA ASN A 205 -5.21 1.90 22.01
C ASN A 205 -3.97 2.53 22.64
N ILE A 206 -3.37 3.56 21.98
CA ILE A 206 -2.24 4.31 22.54
C ILE A 206 -2.63 4.97 23.85
N VAL A 207 -3.75 5.72 23.87
CA VAL A 207 -4.21 6.40 25.09
C VAL A 207 -4.47 5.42 26.23
N ARG A 208 -5.13 4.29 25.93
CA ARG A 208 -5.36 3.23 26.93
C ARG A 208 -4.06 2.61 27.45
N GLY A 209 -3.13 2.30 26.55
CA GLY A 209 -1.85 1.71 26.92
C GLY A 209 -0.98 2.64 27.78
N LEU A 210 -1.02 3.96 27.53
CA LEU A 210 -0.31 4.95 28.35
C LEU A 210 -0.94 5.15 29.72
N ARG A 211 -2.28 5.09 29.81
CA ARG A 211 -2.99 5.21 31.12
C ARG A 211 -2.87 3.95 32.00
N ALA A 212 -2.50 2.83 31.42
CA ALA A 212 -2.33 1.55 32.15
C ALA A 212 -0.90 1.36 32.72
N ARG A 213 0.01 2.32 32.49
CA ARG A 213 1.36 2.39 33.08
C ARG A 213 1.35 3.13 34.40
#